data_b2af1b5e552ef8b3dee4d2759f19c464
#
_entry.id   b2af1b5e552ef8b3dee4d2759f19c464
#
_cell.length_a   1.000
_cell.length_b   1.000
_cell.length_c   1.000
_cell.angle_alpha   90.00
_cell.angle_beta   90.00
_cell.angle_gamma   90.00
#
_symmetry.space_group_name_H-M   'P 1'
#
loop_
_entity.id
_entity.type
_entity.pdbx_description
1 polymer ?
#
loop_
_entity_poly.entity_id
_entity_poly.type
_entity_poly.pdbx_seq_one_letter_code
_entity_poly.pdbx_strand_id
1 'polypeptide(L)'
;VNQVGRADATVDAIVVGGGIAGLVAARELALRGLRTVVLEAWVAPGGAVGRHTVAGLELDAGADSFATRDGIVAALATELGLGATIEAPTGRGAWVQLPTGAGTLPRTGILGIPAHPWARDVRGTIGLLGALRATADRRLPAGYGTLTSEGTPASLGALVGARMGHRVLDRLVTPIVSGVHAADPNELDLDTVAPGLRLALAAHGSLGAAVASIRASAPAGSAVAGLTGGLHGIIDALATDVVARGGRIETRARVTAIARSGSAVDPDPAATGVDRWVVTVAGVPARSGSAAVAERALHAPLLVLALPGPAAADLLGPLVPALAQVRPETGADVVLATLVLDAPALDAAPRGTGVLVAPGVAGVRAKALTHATAKWAWLAAVAGPGRHVVRLSYGQPAGPPGTDPATPDIAGLSLAELTTVALRDASTLLGVDLDESQVLQAARVRWSQSLPKPSPAHRAAVAAARAGAATLPGLAVCGSWVAGNGLAAVVAQARTAAAALPVPVEPTRG
;
A
#
# COMPACT_ATOMS: atom_id res chain seq x y z
N VAL A 1 8.22 6.30 27.11
CA VAL A 1 8.41 5.98 28.55
C VAL A 1 8.57 4.47 28.63
N ASN A 2 9.84 4.00 28.73
CA ASN A 2 10.16 2.60 28.96
C ASN A 2 9.76 2.23 30.38
N GLN A 3 8.71 1.47 30.55
CA GLN A 3 8.52 0.70 31.80
C GLN A 3 9.27 -0.65 31.65
N VAL A 4 10.54 -0.64 32.02
CA VAL A 4 11.29 -1.84 32.34
C VAL A 4 10.89 -2.25 33.77
N GLY A 5 10.26 -3.40 33.92
CA GLY A 5 10.07 -4.03 35.21
C GLY A 5 8.62 -4.41 35.53
N ARG A 6 8.03 -5.34 34.81
CA ARG A 6 7.06 -6.28 35.39
C ARG A 6 7.26 -7.64 34.70
N ALA A 7 7.76 -8.59 35.50
CA ALA A 7 7.83 -9.99 35.10
C ALA A 7 6.43 -10.49 34.67
N ASP A 8 6.39 -11.22 33.59
CA ASP A 8 5.38 -12.20 33.13
C ASP A 8 3.90 -11.96 33.52
N ALA A 9 3.34 -10.84 33.08
CA ALA A 9 1.90 -10.80 32.89
C ALA A 9 1.56 -11.74 31.70
N THR A 10 0.81 -12.80 31.96
CA THR A 10 0.34 -13.73 30.93
C THR A 10 -0.28 -12.95 29.77
N VAL A 11 0.25 -13.16 28.57
CA VAL A 11 -0.21 -12.54 27.31
C VAL A 11 -1.17 -13.52 26.64
N ASP A 12 -2.33 -13.01 26.19
CA ASP A 12 -3.34 -13.84 25.54
C ASP A 12 -3.14 -13.88 24.02
N ALA A 13 -2.56 -12.80 23.46
CA ALA A 13 -2.27 -12.70 22.04
C ALA A 13 -0.98 -11.94 21.75
N ILE A 14 -0.18 -12.45 20.81
CA ILE A 14 0.98 -11.79 20.26
C ILE A 14 0.66 -11.40 18.81
N VAL A 15 0.90 -10.13 18.45
CA VAL A 15 0.78 -9.62 17.09
C VAL A 15 2.17 -9.21 16.60
N VAL A 16 2.64 -9.81 15.54
CA VAL A 16 3.96 -9.52 14.93
C VAL A 16 3.79 -8.57 13.76
N GLY A 17 4.32 -7.36 13.91
CA GLY A 17 4.21 -6.24 12.97
C GLY A 17 3.24 -5.16 13.43
N GLY A 18 3.76 -3.94 13.65
CA GLY A 18 3.02 -2.76 14.11
C GLY A 18 2.52 -1.86 12.97
N GLY A 19 2.37 -2.39 11.76
CA GLY A 19 1.68 -1.70 10.67
C GLY A 19 0.16 -1.65 10.88
N ILE A 20 -0.58 -0.97 9.98
CA ILE A 20 -2.04 -0.81 10.12
C ILE A 20 -2.77 -2.16 10.29
N ALA A 21 -2.36 -3.22 9.59
CA ALA A 21 -2.97 -4.55 9.71
C ALA A 21 -2.81 -5.11 11.13
N GLY A 22 -1.60 -5.05 11.68
CA GLY A 22 -1.32 -5.56 13.02
C GLY A 22 -2.00 -4.75 14.11
N LEU A 23 -2.00 -3.42 14.00
CA LEU A 23 -2.69 -2.54 14.95
C LEU A 23 -4.21 -2.74 14.92
N VAL A 24 -4.82 -2.92 13.75
CA VAL A 24 -6.24 -3.26 13.63
C VAL A 24 -6.51 -4.62 14.25
N ALA A 25 -5.72 -5.64 13.95
CA ALA A 25 -5.89 -6.96 14.54
C ALA A 25 -5.72 -6.93 16.08
N ALA A 26 -4.71 -6.21 16.58
CA ALA A 26 -4.50 -6.03 18.01
C ALA A 26 -5.67 -5.33 18.70
N ARG A 27 -6.23 -4.27 18.06
CA ARG A 27 -7.42 -3.59 18.55
C ARG A 27 -8.63 -4.51 18.62
N GLU A 28 -8.91 -5.30 17.58
CA GLU A 28 -10.03 -6.23 17.56
C GLU A 28 -9.88 -7.32 18.67
N LEU A 29 -8.66 -7.79 18.93
CA LEU A 29 -8.41 -8.72 20.04
C LEU A 29 -8.59 -8.02 21.40
N ALA A 30 -8.09 -6.80 21.57
CA ALA A 30 -8.25 -6.02 22.79
C ALA A 30 -9.72 -5.66 23.07
N LEU A 31 -10.54 -5.38 22.04
CA LEU A 31 -11.99 -5.20 22.14
C LEU A 31 -12.72 -6.44 22.69
N ARG A 32 -12.14 -7.63 22.49
CA ARG A 32 -12.62 -8.89 23.05
C ARG A 32 -12.07 -9.20 24.45
N GLY A 33 -11.39 -8.21 25.07
CA GLY A 33 -10.83 -8.33 26.42
C GLY A 33 -9.50 -9.07 26.51
N LEU A 34 -8.83 -9.38 25.37
CA LEU A 34 -7.58 -10.13 25.35
C LEU A 34 -6.38 -9.21 25.60
N ARG A 35 -5.48 -9.62 26.49
CA ARG A 35 -4.21 -8.94 26.76
C ARG A 35 -3.28 -9.15 25.58
N THR A 36 -3.13 -8.12 24.75
CA THR A 36 -2.44 -8.18 23.47
C THR A 36 -1.10 -7.47 23.53
N VAL A 37 -0.04 -8.07 22.98
CA VAL A 37 1.24 -7.40 22.73
C VAL A 37 1.49 -7.31 21.24
N VAL A 38 1.84 -6.11 20.76
CA VAL A 38 2.29 -5.86 19.38
C VAL A 38 3.81 -5.75 19.40
N LEU A 39 4.49 -6.52 18.56
CA LEU A 39 5.94 -6.52 18.38
C LEU A 39 6.28 -5.84 17.05
N GLU A 40 6.94 -4.68 17.11
CA GLU A 40 7.37 -3.90 15.96
C GLU A 40 8.90 -3.84 15.89
N ALA A 41 9.46 -4.23 14.76
CA ALA A 41 10.92 -4.25 14.56
C ALA A 41 11.54 -2.85 14.46
N TRP A 42 10.78 -1.86 14.03
CA TRP A 42 11.25 -0.48 13.87
C TRP A 42 11.08 0.35 15.12
N VAL A 43 11.54 1.61 15.05
CA VAL A 43 11.49 2.58 16.16
C VAL A 43 10.08 3.08 16.47
N ALA A 44 9.16 2.96 15.54
CA ALA A 44 7.77 3.38 15.66
C ALA A 44 6.87 2.46 14.84
N PRO A 45 5.61 2.27 15.25
CA PRO A 45 4.61 1.59 14.44
C PRO A 45 4.21 2.44 13.23
N GLY A 46 3.49 1.83 12.27
CA GLY A 46 2.90 2.52 11.12
C GLY A 46 3.08 1.77 9.81
N GLY A 47 4.24 1.16 9.58
CA GLY A 47 4.52 0.50 8.30
C GLY A 47 4.30 1.49 7.14
N ALA A 48 3.56 1.08 6.11
CA ALA A 48 3.29 1.91 4.92
C ALA A 48 2.40 3.15 5.18
N VAL A 49 1.90 3.36 6.40
CA VAL A 49 1.14 4.56 6.85
C VAL A 49 1.94 5.33 7.89
N GLY A 50 3.26 5.29 7.80
CA GLY A 50 4.14 6.01 8.70
C GLY A 50 4.23 7.50 8.41
N ARG A 51 4.87 8.23 9.32
CA ARG A 51 5.12 9.68 9.20
C ARG A 51 6.61 10.01 9.16
N HIS A 52 6.93 11.19 8.66
CA HIS A 52 8.22 11.83 8.77
C HIS A 52 8.08 13.35 8.85
N THR A 53 9.05 14.02 9.48
CA THR A 53 9.10 15.49 9.55
C THR A 53 10.07 16.00 8.50
N VAL A 54 9.61 16.91 7.64
CA VAL A 54 10.45 17.56 6.62
C VAL A 54 10.21 19.07 6.68
N ALA A 55 11.25 19.85 6.88
CA ALA A 55 11.20 21.31 7.06
C ALA A 55 10.15 21.76 8.09
N GLY A 56 10.02 21.03 9.21
CA GLY A 56 9.07 21.32 10.27
C GLY A 56 7.62 20.93 9.96
N LEU A 57 7.35 20.31 8.82
CA LEU A 57 6.02 19.78 8.47
C LEU A 57 5.95 18.29 8.77
N GLU A 58 4.91 17.87 9.49
CA GLU A 58 4.58 16.47 9.68
C GLU A 58 3.85 15.95 8.42
N LEU A 59 4.43 14.95 7.76
CA LEU A 59 3.97 14.45 6.46
C LEU A 59 3.81 12.94 6.48
N ASP A 60 2.92 12.44 5.62
CA ASP A 60 2.81 11.01 5.37
C ASP A 60 4.04 10.48 4.64
N ALA A 61 4.73 9.52 5.24
CA ALA A 61 5.92 8.90 4.66
C ALA A 61 5.58 7.82 3.61
N GLY A 62 4.33 7.42 3.51
CA GLY A 62 3.85 6.40 2.60
C GLY A 62 2.49 6.73 2.00
N ALA A 63 1.45 5.99 2.37
CA ALA A 63 0.08 6.28 1.94
C ALA A 63 -0.40 7.60 2.52
N ASP A 64 -0.99 8.45 1.68
CA ASP A 64 -1.54 9.77 2.04
C ASP A 64 -3.06 9.85 1.84
N SER A 65 -3.67 8.77 1.39
CA SER A 65 -5.10 8.69 1.12
C SER A 65 -5.61 7.25 1.14
N PHE A 66 -6.92 7.09 1.32
CA PHE A 66 -7.61 5.81 1.28
C PHE A 66 -8.81 5.88 0.34
N ALA A 67 -9.22 4.72 -0.20
CA ALA A 67 -10.41 4.61 -1.03
C ALA A 67 -11.69 4.80 -0.19
N THR A 68 -12.61 5.62 -0.68
CA THR A 68 -13.90 5.88 -0.02
C THR A 68 -14.93 4.79 -0.28
N ARG A 69 -14.72 3.97 -1.31
CA ARG A 69 -15.57 2.83 -1.61
C ARG A 69 -15.63 1.90 -0.39
N ASP A 70 -16.80 1.37 -0.11
CA ASP A 70 -17.12 0.46 1.00
C ASP A 70 -17.05 1.10 2.40
N GLY A 71 -16.61 2.35 2.55
CA GLY A 71 -16.63 3.10 3.80
C GLY A 71 -15.77 2.55 4.95
N ILE A 72 -15.02 1.47 4.73
CA ILE A 72 -14.34 0.68 5.79
C ILE A 72 -13.31 1.51 6.57
N VAL A 73 -12.47 2.27 5.86
CA VAL A 73 -11.44 3.10 6.52
C VAL A 73 -12.07 4.33 7.18
N ALA A 74 -13.10 4.91 6.56
CA ALA A 74 -13.84 6.02 7.15
C ALA A 74 -14.58 5.59 8.43
N ALA A 75 -15.17 4.39 8.46
CA ALA A 75 -15.78 3.82 9.65
C ALA A 75 -14.72 3.60 10.76
N LEU A 76 -13.56 3.02 10.43
CA LEU A 76 -12.47 2.86 11.39
C LEU A 76 -11.98 4.21 11.94
N ALA A 77 -11.80 5.21 11.07
CA ALA A 77 -11.42 6.56 11.50
C ALA A 77 -12.47 7.16 12.45
N THR A 78 -13.76 6.97 12.17
CA THR A 78 -14.87 7.44 13.03
C THR A 78 -14.86 6.71 14.38
N GLU A 79 -14.68 5.39 14.40
CA GLU A 79 -14.56 4.60 15.64
C GLU A 79 -13.39 5.07 16.52
N LEU A 80 -12.32 5.58 15.91
CA LEU A 80 -11.13 6.12 16.57
C LEU A 80 -11.25 7.62 16.93
N GLY A 81 -12.41 8.25 16.73
CA GLY A 81 -12.63 9.66 17.01
C GLY A 81 -12.11 10.63 15.93
N LEU A 82 -11.65 10.11 14.78
CA LEU A 82 -11.09 10.90 13.69
C LEU A 82 -12.12 11.23 12.59
N GLY A 83 -13.40 10.91 12.78
CA GLY A 83 -14.43 11.10 11.76
C GLY A 83 -14.54 12.54 11.24
N ALA A 84 -14.37 13.54 12.11
CA ALA A 84 -14.41 14.95 11.74
C ALA A 84 -13.17 15.44 10.96
N THR A 85 -12.09 14.66 10.95
CA THR A 85 -10.86 15.00 10.21
C THR A 85 -10.82 14.40 8.81
N ILE A 86 -11.82 13.62 8.42
CA ILE A 86 -11.89 13.04 7.07
C ILE A 86 -12.10 14.16 6.05
N GLU A 87 -11.18 14.27 5.10
CA GLU A 87 -11.17 15.33 4.11
C GLU A 87 -11.02 14.77 2.69
N ALA A 88 -11.80 15.33 1.76
CA ALA A 88 -11.63 15.04 0.33
C ALA A 88 -10.51 15.90 -0.27
N PRO A 89 -9.79 15.43 -1.30
CA PRO A 89 -8.84 16.26 -2.03
C PRO A 89 -9.52 17.49 -2.64
N THR A 90 -8.75 18.56 -2.89
CA THR A 90 -9.21 19.87 -3.40
C THR A 90 -9.97 19.84 -4.74
N GLY A 91 -10.11 18.72 -5.40
CA GLY A 91 -10.82 18.61 -6.68
C GLY A 91 -10.08 19.18 -7.91
N ARG A 92 -8.84 19.66 -7.75
CA ARG A 92 -8.04 20.25 -8.84
C ARG A 92 -7.67 19.27 -9.97
N GLY A 93 -7.98 17.98 -9.83
CA GLY A 93 -7.67 16.95 -10.82
C GLY A 93 -6.17 16.60 -10.88
N ALA A 94 -5.88 15.49 -11.54
CA ALA A 94 -4.52 15.03 -11.79
C ALA A 94 -4.19 15.11 -13.29
N TRP A 95 -2.92 15.03 -13.62
CA TRP A 95 -2.39 15.11 -14.99
C TRP A 95 -1.63 13.83 -15.34
N VAL A 96 -1.40 13.63 -16.62
CA VAL A 96 -0.49 12.62 -17.15
C VAL A 96 0.55 13.28 -18.04
N GLN A 97 1.83 12.96 -17.80
CA GLN A 97 2.93 13.31 -18.69
C GLN A 97 3.06 12.23 -19.75
N LEU A 98 2.89 12.59 -20.99
CA LEU A 98 3.11 11.75 -22.17
C LEU A 98 4.40 12.13 -22.86
N PRO A 99 4.98 11.29 -23.74
CA PRO A 99 6.12 11.69 -24.58
C PRO A 99 5.85 12.92 -25.44
N THR A 100 4.58 13.18 -25.75
CA THR A 100 4.14 14.31 -26.58
C THR A 100 3.75 15.57 -25.79
N GLY A 101 3.89 15.57 -24.46
CA GLY A 101 3.49 16.65 -23.58
C GLY A 101 2.53 16.22 -22.47
N ALA A 102 2.16 17.14 -21.59
CA ALA A 102 1.28 16.88 -20.48
C ALA A 102 -0.20 17.09 -20.84
N GLY A 103 -1.07 16.23 -20.32
CA GLY A 103 -2.51 16.32 -20.45
C GLY A 103 -3.25 16.07 -19.13
N THR A 104 -4.52 16.49 -19.07
CA THR A 104 -5.35 16.19 -17.88
C THR A 104 -5.73 14.71 -17.85
N LEU A 105 -5.69 14.11 -16.67
CA LEU A 105 -6.12 12.73 -16.49
C LEU A 105 -7.66 12.65 -16.50
N PRO A 106 -8.26 11.78 -17.32
CA PRO A 106 -9.71 11.65 -17.37
C PRO A 106 -10.32 11.17 -16.05
N ARG A 107 -11.43 11.81 -15.64
CA ARG A 107 -12.12 11.48 -14.37
C ARG A 107 -13.13 10.34 -14.49
N THR A 108 -13.46 9.91 -15.72
CA THR A 108 -14.60 9.01 -16.00
C THR A 108 -14.21 7.53 -16.20
N GLY A 109 -13.02 7.12 -15.73
CA GLY A 109 -12.52 5.75 -15.91
C GLY A 109 -12.43 4.94 -14.60
N ILE A 110 -12.17 3.63 -14.76
CA ILE A 110 -11.69 2.73 -13.71
C ILE A 110 -10.32 2.26 -14.15
N LEU A 111 -9.30 2.42 -13.33
CA LEU A 111 -7.90 2.11 -13.67
C LEU A 111 -7.46 2.73 -15.02
N GLY A 112 -8.00 3.88 -15.39
CA GLY A 112 -7.71 4.53 -16.67
C GLY A 112 -8.55 4.02 -17.86
N ILE A 113 -9.35 2.99 -17.71
CA ILE A 113 -10.26 2.51 -18.76
C ILE A 113 -11.42 3.49 -18.89
N PRO A 114 -11.58 4.19 -20.02
CA PRO A 114 -12.61 5.21 -20.14
C PRO A 114 -14.00 4.59 -20.39
N ALA A 115 -15.02 5.08 -19.66
CA ALA A 115 -16.42 4.75 -19.96
C ALA A 115 -16.87 5.34 -21.31
N HIS A 116 -16.36 6.53 -21.65
CA HIS A 116 -16.74 7.29 -22.84
C HIS A 116 -15.50 7.75 -23.62
N PRO A 117 -15.06 7.00 -24.65
CA PRO A 117 -13.85 7.33 -25.42
C PRO A 117 -13.87 8.71 -26.09
N TRP A 118 -15.06 9.26 -26.37
CA TRP A 118 -15.25 10.56 -27.01
C TRP A 118 -15.36 11.74 -26.04
N ALA A 119 -15.33 11.49 -24.72
CA ALA A 119 -15.26 12.57 -23.74
C ALA A 119 -14.06 13.47 -24.03
N ARG A 120 -14.22 14.79 -23.79
CA ARG A 120 -13.22 15.80 -24.20
C ARG A 120 -11.86 15.55 -23.55
N ASP A 121 -11.85 15.22 -22.28
CA ASP A 121 -10.65 14.89 -21.48
C ASP A 121 -9.97 13.61 -21.98
N VAL A 122 -10.73 12.54 -22.26
CA VAL A 122 -10.23 11.27 -22.81
C VAL A 122 -9.63 11.51 -24.19
N ARG A 123 -10.40 12.15 -25.09
CA ARG A 123 -9.95 12.43 -26.46
C ARG A 123 -8.72 13.33 -26.51
N GLY A 124 -8.59 14.28 -25.58
CA GLY A 124 -7.40 15.12 -25.44
C GLY A 124 -6.13 14.32 -25.20
N THR A 125 -6.24 13.18 -24.49
CA THR A 125 -5.10 12.31 -24.14
C THR A 125 -4.83 11.23 -25.20
N ILE A 126 -5.86 10.54 -25.71
CA ILE A 126 -5.67 9.43 -26.68
C ILE A 126 -5.74 9.85 -28.14
N GLY A 127 -6.21 11.07 -28.43
CA GLY A 127 -6.40 11.62 -29.76
C GLY A 127 -7.61 11.04 -30.47
N LEU A 128 -7.97 11.59 -31.64
CA LEU A 128 -9.15 11.17 -32.43
C LEU A 128 -9.06 9.70 -32.88
N LEU A 129 -7.89 9.27 -33.36
CA LEU A 129 -7.68 7.87 -33.81
C LEU A 129 -7.78 6.89 -32.63
N GLY A 130 -7.32 7.29 -31.45
CA GLY A 130 -7.47 6.49 -30.23
C GLY A 130 -8.94 6.36 -29.82
N ALA A 131 -9.70 7.46 -29.86
CA ALA A 131 -11.13 7.45 -29.57
C ALA A 131 -11.92 6.58 -30.54
N LEU A 132 -11.63 6.68 -31.83
CA LEU A 132 -12.23 5.84 -32.86
C LEU A 132 -11.94 4.35 -32.62
N ARG A 133 -10.67 4.00 -32.37
CA ARG A 133 -10.26 2.61 -32.08
C ARG A 133 -10.93 2.09 -30.80
N ALA A 134 -10.99 2.89 -29.75
CA ALA A 134 -11.62 2.50 -28.49
C ALA A 134 -13.16 2.29 -28.65
N THR A 135 -13.80 3.02 -29.54
CA THR A 135 -15.24 2.87 -29.84
C THR A 135 -15.56 1.52 -30.49
N ALA A 136 -14.60 0.92 -31.20
CA ALA A 136 -14.76 -0.41 -31.78
C ALA A 136 -15.05 -1.51 -30.75
N ASP A 137 -14.70 -1.29 -29.47
CA ASP A 137 -15.05 -2.16 -28.35
C ASP A 137 -16.53 -2.56 -28.31
N ARG A 138 -17.43 -1.63 -28.68
CA ARG A 138 -18.89 -1.85 -28.72
C ARG A 138 -19.35 -2.91 -29.79
N ARG A 139 -18.50 -3.21 -30.76
CA ARG A 139 -18.79 -4.17 -31.85
C ARG A 139 -18.13 -5.52 -31.61
N LEU A 140 -17.29 -5.65 -30.59
CA LEU A 140 -16.59 -6.88 -30.25
C LEU A 140 -17.48 -7.78 -29.37
N PRO A 141 -17.48 -9.10 -29.57
CA PRO A 141 -18.15 -10.02 -28.68
C PRO A 141 -17.69 -9.84 -27.23
N ALA A 142 -18.57 -10.06 -26.24
CA ALA A 142 -18.25 -9.89 -24.82
C ALA A 142 -17.01 -10.70 -24.38
N GLY A 143 -16.86 -11.94 -24.89
CA GLY A 143 -15.72 -12.80 -24.60
C GLY A 143 -14.41 -12.44 -25.32
N TYR A 144 -14.42 -11.48 -26.26
CA TYR A 144 -13.20 -11.12 -27.00
C TYR A 144 -12.14 -10.51 -26.08
N GLY A 145 -10.93 -11.07 -26.12
CA GLY A 145 -9.80 -10.60 -25.33
C GLY A 145 -9.87 -10.96 -23.83
N THR A 146 -10.86 -11.75 -23.39
CA THR A 146 -10.97 -12.18 -21.98
C THR A 146 -10.10 -13.38 -21.64
N LEU A 147 -9.70 -14.15 -22.65
CA LEU A 147 -8.80 -15.29 -22.54
C LEU A 147 -7.58 -15.11 -23.45
N THR A 148 -6.47 -15.73 -23.05
CA THR A 148 -5.27 -15.87 -23.90
C THR A 148 -5.46 -16.96 -24.96
N SER A 149 -4.51 -17.09 -25.88
CA SER A 149 -4.50 -18.19 -26.86
C SER A 149 -4.44 -19.59 -26.22
N GLU A 150 -3.98 -19.67 -24.98
CA GLU A 150 -3.89 -20.91 -24.19
C GLU A 150 -5.15 -21.19 -23.36
N GLY A 151 -6.19 -20.33 -23.49
CA GLY A 151 -7.44 -20.46 -22.74
C GLY A 151 -7.36 -19.99 -21.28
N THR A 152 -6.25 -19.37 -20.86
CA THR A 152 -6.11 -18.80 -19.52
C THR A 152 -6.71 -17.38 -19.47
N PRO A 153 -7.13 -16.88 -18.29
CA PRO A 153 -7.62 -15.52 -18.13
C PRO A 153 -6.59 -14.48 -18.60
N ALA A 154 -7.02 -13.55 -19.44
CA ALA A 154 -6.18 -12.47 -19.91
C ALA A 154 -5.86 -11.47 -18.79
N SER A 155 -4.65 -10.87 -18.84
CA SER A 155 -4.27 -9.77 -17.97
C SER A 155 -5.08 -8.50 -18.25
N LEU A 156 -5.03 -7.53 -17.35
CA LEU A 156 -5.64 -6.22 -17.55
C LEU A 156 -5.14 -5.56 -18.85
N GLY A 157 -3.81 -5.56 -19.07
CA GLY A 157 -3.21 -4.94 -20.25
C GLY A 157 -3.62 -5.63 -21.55
N ALA A 158 -3.61 -6.97 -21.58
CA ALA A 158 -4.04 -7.75 -22.75
C ALA A 158 -5.51 -7.46 -23.10
N LEU A 159 -6.41 -7.44 -22.12
CA LEU A 159 -7.82 -7.12 -22.32
C LEU A 159 -8.03 -5.72 -22.89
N VAL A 160 -7.42 -4.70 -22.28
CA VAL A 160 -7.56 -3.31 -22.71
C VAL A 160 -6.97 -3.09 -24.10
N GLY A 161 -5.77 -3.62 -24.35
CA GLY A 161 -5.10 -3.54 -25.65
C GLY A 161 -5.92 -4.18 -26.77
N ALA A 162 -6.48 -5.38 -26.53
CA ALA A 162 -7.33 -6.08 -27.50
C ALA A 162 -8.62 -5.31 -27.80
N ARG A 163 -9.30 -4.79 -26.77
CA ARG A 163 -10.62 -4.17 -26.91
C ARG A 163 -10.57 -2.70 -27.28
N MET A 164 -9.75 -1.88 -26.61
CA MET A 164 -9.71 -0.43 -26.77
C MET A 164 -8.44 0.09 -27.47
N GLY A 165 -7.42 -0.77 -27.64
CA GLY A 165 -6.18 -0.45 -28.35
C GLY A 165 -5.09 0.18 -27.46
N HIS A 166 -3.87 0.19 -28.01
CA HIS A 166 -2.66 0.59 -27.25
C HIS A 166 -2.68 2.05 -26.79
N ARG A 167 -3.33 2.97 -27.51
CA ARG A 167 -3.39 4.37 -27.03
C ARG A 167 -4.15 4.53 -25.71
N VAL A 168 -5.18 3.73 -25.47
CA VAL A 168 -5.87 3.68 -24.17
C VAL A 168 -4.97 3.01 -23.13
N LEU A 169 -4.37 1.87 -23.51
CA LEU A 169 -3.47 1.16 -22.62
C LEU A 169 -2.29 2.05 -22.18
N ASP A 170 -1.51 2.57 -23.13
CA ASP A 170 -0.24 3.24 -22.84
C ASP A 170 -0.39 4.64 -22.23
N ARG A 171 -1.47 5.36 -22.59
CA ARG A 171 -1.65 6.77 -22.20
C ARG A 171 -2.58 7.00 -21.02
N LEU A 172 -3.43 6.01 -20.70
CA LEU A 172 -4.40 6.12 -19.61
C LEU A 172 -4.22 5.00 -18.57
N VAL A 173 -4.20 3.74 -19.01
CA VAL A 173 -4.19 2.60 -18.08
C VAL A 173 -2.82 2.40 -17.46
N THR A 174 -1.77 2.32 -18.27
CA THR A 174 -0.40 2.08 -17.77
C THR A 174 0.07 3.13 -16.78
N PRO A 175 -0.10 4.46 -17.00
CA PRO A 175 0.31 5.45 -16.01
C PRO A 175 -0.41 5.32 -14.67
N ILE A 176 -1.71 5.01 -14.68
CA ILE A 176 -2.48 4.83 -13.45
C ILE A 176 -2.06 3.55 -12.72
N VAL A 177 -1.95 2.45 -13.44
CA VAL A 177 -1.57 1.16 -12.88
C VAL A 177 -0.16 1.19 -12.32
N SER A 178 0.81 1.75 -13.05
CA SER A 178 2.18 1.91 -12.58
C SER A 178 2.27 2.83 -11.35
N GLY A 179 1.46 3.89 -11.31
CA GLY A 179 1.40 4.81 -10.17
C GLY A 179 0.78 4.19 -8.92
N VAL A 180 -0.29 3.39 -9.07
CA VAL A 180 -1.07 2.82 -7.96
C VAL A 180 -0.54 1.46 -7.52
N HIS A 181 -0.22 0.57 -8.47
CA HIS A 181 0.18 -0.81 -8.18
C HIS A 181 1.67 -1.06 -8.33
N ALA A 182 2.45 -0.08 -8.84
CA ALA A 182 3.86 -0.23 -9.18
C ALA A 182 4.15 -1.48 -10.03
N ALA A 183 3.27 -1.80 -10.98
CA ALA A 183 3.30 -3.01 -11.79
C ALA A 183 2.94 -2.70 -13.26
N ASP A 184 3.31 -3.60 -14.17
CA ASP A 184 2.89 -3.55 -15.56
C ASP A 184 1.44 -4.08 -15.68
N PRO A 185 0.52 -3.39 -16.39
CA PRO A 185 -0.83 -3.91 -16.64
C PRO A 185 -0.86 -5.30 -17.28
N ASN A 186 0.18 -5.67 -18.03
CA ASN A 186 0.27 -6.99 -18.68
C ASN A 186 0.58 -8.13 -17.70
N GLU A 187 1.09 -7.80 -16.51
CA GLU A 187 1.38 -8.76 -15.43
C GLU A 187 0.21 -8.87 -14.43
N LEU A 188 -0.77 -7.96 -14.50
CA LEU A 188 -1.83 -7.88 -13.51
C LEU A 188 -3.02 -8.78 -13.85
N ASP A 189 -3.44 -9.54 -12.86
CA ASP A 189 -4.69 -10.30 -12.90
C ASP A 189 -5.89 -9.35 -12.83
N LEU A 190 -6.76 -9.42 -13.85
CA LEU A 190 -7.92 -8.55 -13.99
C LEU A 190 -8.87 -8.63 -12.79
N ASP A 191 -9.15 -9.85 -12.32
CA ASP A 191 -10.16 -10.07 -11.28
C ASP A 191 -9.67 -9.61 -9.90
N THR A 192 -8.34 -9.56 -9.72
CA THR A 192 -7.72 -9.02 -8.51
C THR A 192 -7.72 -7.48 -8.48
N VAL A 193 -7.38 -6.82 -9.61
CA VAL A 193 -7.22 -5.35 -9.63
C VAL A 193 -8.50 -4.60 -9.97
N ALA A 194 -9.44 -5.25 -10.65
CA ALA A 194 -10.75 -4.71 -11.02
C ALA A 194 -11.86 -5.74 -10.75
N PRO A 195 -12.15 -6.08 -9.48
CA PRO A 195 -13.17 -7.06 -9.13
C PRO A 195 -14.51 -6.71 -9.77
N GLY A 196 -15.14 -7.71 -10.40
CA GLY A 196 -16.43 -7.56 -11.07
C GLY A 196 -16.38 -6.99 -12.50
N LEU A 197 -15.23 -6.49 -12.98
CA LEU A 197 -15.15 -5.92 -14.35
C LEU A 197 -15.42 -6.96 -15.42
N ARG A 198 -14.96 -8.21 -15.26
CA ARG A 198 -15.22 -9.32 -16.17
C ARG A 198 -16.72 -9.67 -16.23
N LEU A 199 -17.37 -9.72 -15.07
CA LEU A 199 -18.83 -9.97 -14.99
C LEU A 199 -19.61 -8.83 -15.63
N ALA A 200 -19.23 -7.58 -15.35
CA ALA A 200 -19.87 -6.41 -15.97
C ALA A 200 -19.66 -6.38 -17.48
N LEU A 201 -18.47 -6.77 -17.98
CA LEU A 201 -18.21 -6.89 -19.41
C LEU A 201 -19.12 -7.95 -20.06
N ALA A 202 -19.28 -9.10 -19.44
CA ALA A 202 -20.19 -10.15 -19.90
C ALA A 202 -21.64 -9.67 -19.94
N ALA A 203 -22.07 -8.91 -18.92
CA ALA A 203 -23.44 -8.40 -18.84
C ALA A 203 -23.74 -7.24 -19.80
N HIS A 204 -22.77 -6.36 -20.04
CA HIS A 204 -22.96 -5.13 -20.82
C HIS A 204 -22.36 -5.14 -22.24
N GLY A 205 -21.65 -6.20 -22.61
CA GLY A 205 -21.13 -6.46 -23.95
C GLY A 205 -19.90 -5.65 -24.35
N SER A 206 -19.64 -4.50 -23.72
CA SER A 206 -18.46 -3.67 -24.02
C SER A 206 -17.75 -3.21 -22.74
N LEU A 207 -16.43 -3.04 -22.84
CA LEU A 207 -15.61 -2.63 -21.71
C LEU A 207 -15.97 -1.21 -21.23
N GLY A 208 -16.28 -0.30 -22.16
CA GLY A 208 -16.76 1.04 -21.83
C GLY A 208 -18.09 1.03 -21.08
N ALA A 209 -19.06 0.19 -21.48
CA ALA A 209 -20.35 0.06 -20.80
C ALA A 209 -20.20 -0.62 -19.43
N ALA A 210 -19.34 -1.61 -19.31
CA ALA A 210 -19.00 -2.25 -18.03
C ALA A 210 -18.44 -1.24 -17.02
N VAL A 211 -17.49 -0.41 -17.43
CA VAL A 211 -16.92 0.66 -16.60
C VAL A 211 -17.99 1.68 -16.23
N ALA A 212 -18.86 2.08 -17.17
CA ALA A 212 -19.96 3.00 -16.89
C ALA A 212 -20.92 2.45 -15.81
N SER A 213 -21.29 1.16 -15.93
CA SER A 213 -22.18 0.47 -14.97
C SER A 213 -21.57 0.41 -13.56
N ILE A 214 -20.30 -0.02 -13.43
CA ILE A 214 -19.62 -0.08 -12.13
C ILE A 214 -19.52 1.32 -11.49
N ARG A 215 -19.26 2.35 -12.31
CA ARG A 215 -19.20 3.74 -11.81
C ARG A 215 -20.57 4.27 -11.38
N ALA A 216 -21.63 3.91 -12.07
CA ALA A 216 -22.98 4.33 -11.73
C ALA A 216 -23.44 3.77 -10.37
N SER A 217 -22.92 2.60 -9.98
CA SER A 217 -23.18 1.99 -8.68
C SER A 217 -22.23 2.49 -7.56
N ALA A 218 -21.18 3.26 -7.91
CA ALA A 218 -20.26 3.82 -6.93
C ALA A 218 -20.89 5.00 -6.16
N PRO A 219 -20.60 5.18 -4.87
CA PRO A 219 -21.08 6.34 -4.10
C PRO A 219 -20.66 7.66 -4.74
N ALA A 220 -21.52 8.68 -4.63
CA ALA A 220 -21.18 10.04 -5.05
C ALA A 220 -20.04 10.60 -4.18
N GLY A 221 -19.16 11.41 -4.78
CA GLY A 221 -18.07 12.07 -4.09
C GLY A 221 -16.70 11.72 -4.65
N SER A 222 -15.66 12.05 -3.90
CA SER A 222 -14.27 11.71 -4.26
C SER A 222 -14.03 10.21 -4.09
N ALA A 223 -13.33 9.58 -5.03
CA ALA A 223 -12.93 8.18 -4.94
C ALA A 223 -11.90 7.91 -3.83
N VAL A 224 -11.27 8.95 -3.29
CA VAL A 224 -10.30 8.89 -2.20
C VAL A 224 -10.56 9.99 -1.18
N ALA A 225 -10.18 9.74 0.07
CA ALA A 225 -10.14 10.72 1.15
C ALA A 225 -8.80 10.62 1.90
N GLY A 226 -8.47 11.63 2.67
CA GLY A 226 -7.38 11.65 3.63
C GLY A 226 -7.88 12.08 5.00
N LEU A 227 -6.95 12.41 5.88
CA LEU A 227 -7.24 13.03 7.17
C LEU A 227 -6.53 14.38 7.26
N THR A 228 -7.21 15.38 7.79
CA THR A 228 -6.57 16.62 8.22
C THR A 228 -5.47 16.30 9.22
N GLY A 229 -4.27 16.79 9.00
CA GLY A 229 -3.09 16.45 9.78
C GLY A 229 -2.28 15.25 9.26
N GLY A 230 -2.78 14.54 8.24
CA GLY A 230 -2.12 13.38 7.61
C GLY A 230 -2.76 12.05 7.97
N LEU A 231 -2.66 11.11 7.05
CA LEU A 231 -3.24 9.77 7.22
C LEU A 231 -2.56 8.98 8.35
N HIS A 232 -1.30 9.28 8.66
CA HIS A 232 -0.57 8.67 9.77
C HIS A 232 -1.28 8.85 11.13
N GLY A 233 -2.15 9.85 11.27
CA GLY A 233 -2.97 10.03 12.48
C GLY A 233 -3.83 8.81 12.83
N ILE A 234 -4.19 7.96 11.86
CA ILE A 234 -4.92 6.72 12.13
C ILE A 234 -4.06 5.69 12.88
N ILE A 235 -2.74 5.70 12.63
CA ILE A 235 -1.78 4.83 13.34
C ILE A 235 -1.65 5.25 14.80
N ASP A 236 -1.51 6.56 15.05
CA ASP A 236 -1.39 7.10 16.39
C ASP A 236 -2.67 6.81 17.21
N ALA A 237 -3.83 6.99 16.59
CA ALA A 237 -5.12 6.70 17.22
C ALA A 237 -5.31 5.19 17.49
N LEU A 238 -4.94 4.31 16.55
CA LEU A 238 -4.96 2.86 16.77
C LEU A 238 -4.03 2.44 17.90
N ALA A 239 -2.79 2.96 17.91
CA ALA A 239 -1.82 2.65 18.96
C ALA A 239 -2.32 3.11 20.35
N THR A 240 -2.91 4.30 20.40
CA THR A 240 -3.51 4.85 21.62
C THR A 240 -4.68 3.99 22.10
N ASP A 241 -5.59 3.58 21.21
CA ASP A 241 -6.75 2.75 21.56
C ASP A 241 -6.35 1.34 22.02
N VAL A 242 -5.34 0.72 21.37
CA VAL A 242 -4.79 -0.57 21.81
C VAL A 242 -4.25 -0.48 23.24
N VAL A 243 -3.47 0.57 23.53
CA VAL A 243 -2.88 0.78 24.89
C VAL A 243 -3.97 1.08 25.91
N ALA A 244 -4.94 1.93 25.58
CA ALA A 244 -6.08 2.27 26.46
C ALA A 244 -6.91 1.03 26.84
N ARG A 245 -6.91 -0.01 26.00
CA ARG A 245 -7.60 -1.29 26.25
C ARG A 245 -6.71 -2.32 26.97
N GLY A 246 -5.57 -1.93 27.50
CA GLY A 246 -4.66 -2.81 28.23
C GLY A 246 -3.67 -3.59 27.35
N GLY A 247 -3.65 -3.35 26.04
CA GLY A 247 -2.60 -3.84 25.16
C GLY A 247 -1.29 -3.08 25.33
N ARG A 248 -0.19 -3.64 24.81
CA ARG A 248 1.11 -2.95 24.79
C ARG A 248 1.75 -3.05 23.40
N ILE A 249 2.54 -2.06 23.04
CA ILE A 249 3.29 -1.99 21.79
C ILE A 249 4.76 -1.91 22.14
N GLU A 250 5.53 -2.87 21.66
CA GLU A 250 6.97 -2.95 21.84
C GLU A 250 7.66 -2.67 20.51
N THR A 251 8.35 -1.57 20.43
CA THR A 251 9.17 -1.19 19.27
C THR A 251 10.60 -1.71 19.43
N ARG A 252 11.36 -1.77 18.32
CA ARG A 252 12.70 -2.37 18.28
C ARG A 252 12.71 -3.85 18.70
N ALA A 253 11.59 -4.53 18.52
CA ALA A 253 11.34 -5.91 18.90
C ALA A 253 11.20 -6.76 17.63
N ARG A 254 12.31 -7.22 17.09
CA ARG A 254 12.34 -8.05 15.88
C ARG A 254 12.06 -9.50 16.23
N VAL A 255 11.01 -10.07 15.69
CA VAL A 255 10.74 -11.51 15.79
C VAL A 255 11.65 -12.26 14.82
N THR A 256 12.38 -13.25 15.34
CA THR A 256 13.35 -14.07 14.60
C THR A 256 12.89 -15.50 14.40
N ALA A 257 12.03 -16.03 15.27
CA ALA A 257 11.46 -17.37 15.14
C ALA A 257 10.09 -17.46 15.82
N ILE A 258 9.30 -18.41 15.34
CA ILE A 258 8.04 -18.85 15.99
C ILE A 258 8.02 -20.36 16.07
N ALA A 259 7.47 -20.89 17.17
CA ALA A 259 7.35 -22.33 17.43
C ALA A 259 6.08 -22.63 18.22
N ARG A 260 5.76 -23.92 18.37
CA ARG A 260 4.75 -24.39 19.34
C ARG A 260 5.45 -24.86 20.62
N SER A 261 4.83 -24.65 21.77
CA SER A 261 5.35 -25.20 23.05
C SER A 261 5.50 -26.72 22.97
N GLY A 262 6.55 -27.25 23.57
CA GLY A 262 6.90 -28.68 23.45
C GLY A 262 7.64 -29.08 22.18
N SER A 263 7.97 -28.10 21.30
CA SER A 263 8.87 -28.34 20.16
C SER A 263 10.34 -28.27 20.60
N ALA A 264 11.26 -28.84 19.80
CA ALA A 264 12.70 -28.83 20.09
C ALA A 264 13.33 -27.41 20.20
N VAL A 265 12.58 -26.36 19.89
CA VAL A 265 12.98 -24.95 19.94
C VAL A 265 12.51 -24.25 21.23
N ASP A 266 11.68 -24.90 22.06
CA ASP A 266 11.19 -24.32 23.32
C ASP A 266 12.18 -24.61 24.45
N PRO A 267 12.87 -23.58 25.02
CA PRO A 267 13.83 -23.78 26.10
C PRO A 267 13.19 -23.93 27.50
N ASP A 268 11.86 -23.77 27.65
CA ASP A 268 11.20 -23.82 28.95
C ASP A 268 10.55 -25.16 29.24
N PRO A 269 11.19 -26.03 30.10
CA PRO A 269 10.62 -27.32 30.48
C PRO A 269 9.39 -27.22 31.41
N ALA A 270 9.05 -26.03 31.91
CA ALA A 270 7.91 -25.82 32.82
C ALA A 270 6.60 -25.53 32.08
N ALA A 271 6.61 -25.39 30.75
CA ALA A 271 5.42 -25.13 29.92
C ALA A 271 4.56 -26.41 29.71
N THR A 272 4.29 -27.17 30.77
CA THR A 272 3.50 -28.39 30.70
C THR A 272 2.01 -28.09 30.63
N GLY A 273 1.36 -28.45 29.54
CA GLY A 273 -0.10 -28.68 29.47
C GLY A 273 -0.94 -27.66 28.72
N VAL A 274 -0.42 -26.55 28.21
CA VAL A 274 -1.17 -25.61 27.36
C VAL A 274 -0.44 -25.43 26.03
N ASP A 275 -1.09 -25.76 24.93
CA ASP A 275 -0.56 -25.58 23.58
C ASP A 275 -0.45 -24.07 23.26
N ARG A 276 0.76 -23.50 23.32
CA ARG A 276 1.05 -22.08 23.18
C ARG A 276 1.99 -21.82 22.01
N TRP A 277 1.91 -20.61 21.46
CA TRP A 277 2.92 -20.07 20.58
C TRP A 277 4.11 -19.57 21.37
N VAL A 278 5.31 -19.91 20.94
CA VAL A 278 6.60 -19.38 21.42
C VAL A 278 7.14 -18.44 20.37
N VAL A 279 7.33 -17.18 20.72
CA VAL A 279 7.81 -16.14 19.81
C VAL A 279 9.15 -15.63 20.29
N THR A 280 10.21 -15.92 19.54
CA THR A 280 11.58 -15.44 19.83
C THR A 280 11.74 -14.02 19.33
N VAL A 281 12.16 -13.13 20.22
CA VAL A 281 12.32 -11.70 19.94
C VAL A 281 13.77 -11.30 20.18
N ALA A 282 14.43 -10.79 19.15
CA ALA A 282 15.72 -10.11 19.26
C ALA A 282 15.49 -8.60 19.35
N GLY A 283 16.13 -7.96 20.31
CA GLY A 283 16.11 -6.50 20.40
C GLY A 283 16.98 -5.87 19.31
N VAL A 284 16.46 -4.83 18.64
CA VAL A 284 17.23 -4.04 17.68
C VAL A 284 17.98 -2.92 18.40
N PRO A 285 19.33 -2.84 18.32
CA PRO A 285 20.10 -1.81 18.99
C PRO A 285 19.66 -0.38 18.60
N ALA A 286 19.72 0.54 19.54
CA ALA A 286 19.34 1.93 19.30
C ALA A 286 20.28 2.69 18.35
N ARG A 287 21.55 2.26 18.29
CA ARG A 287 22.59 2.82 17.40
C ARG A 287 23.43 1.69 16.82
N SER A 288 23.97 1.90 15.62
CA SER A 288 24.96 1.00 15.04
C SER A 288 26.18 0.93 15.98
N GLY A 289 26.61 -0.31 16.36
CA GLY A 289 27.73 -0.53 17.30
C GLY A 289 27.32 -0.64 18.78
N SER A 290 26.05 -0.49 19.15
CA SER A 290 25.59 -0.83 20.50
C SER A 290 25.55 -2.34 20.70
N ALA A 291 25.74 -2.81 21.96
CA ALA A 291 25.66 -4.23 22.30
C ALA A 291 24.33 -4.84 21.83
N ALA A 292 24.40 -6.08 21.34
CA ALA A 292 23.21 -6.84 20.98
C ALA A 292 22.29 -6.96 22.21
N VAL A 293 20.99 -6.67 22.01
CA VAL A 293 19.98 -6.91 23.05
C VAL A 293 19.72 -8.41 23.09
N ALA A 294 19.76 -9.01 24.28
CA ALA A 294 19.56 -10.44 24.46
C ALA A 294 18.23 -10.90 23.85
N GLU A 295 18.22 -12.06 23.21
CA GLU A 295 17.00 -12.70 22.77
C GLU A 295 16.13 -13.10 23.96
N ARG A 296 14.82 -13.02 23.78
CA ARG A 296 13.84 -13.47 24.75
C ARG A 296 12.67 -14.15 24.06
N ALA A 297 12.03 -15.05 24.78
CA ALA A 297 10.81 -15.70 24.33
C ALA A 297 9.57 -15.07 24.96
N LEU A 298 8.50 -14.96 24.17
CA LEU A 298 7.15 -14.63 24.64
C LEU A 298 6.22 -15.78 24.31
N HIS A 299 5.28 -16.03 25.20
CA HIS A 299 4.36 -17.15 25.10
C HIS A 299 2.91 -16.66 25.09
N ALA A 300 2.10 -17.11 24.12
CA ALA A 300 0.68 -16.79 24.05
C ALA A 300 -0.12 -17.92 23.36
N PRO A 301 -1.39 -18.14 23.72
CA PRO A 301 -2.25 -19.07 22.98
C PRO A 301 -2.59 -18.58 21.57
N LEU A 302 -2.54 -17.26 21.30
CA LEU A 302 -2.88 -16.66 20.00
C LEU A 302 -1.70 -15.92 19.39
N LEU A 303 -1.53 -16.09 18.08
CA LEU A 303 -0.50 -15.42 17.29
C LEU A 303 -1.10 -14.84 16.00
N VAL A 304 -0.82 -13.56 15.75
CA VAL A 304 -1.15 -12.90 14.48
C VAL A 304 0.14 -12.49 13.78
N LEU A 305 0.33 -12.91 12.54
CA LEU A 305 1.44 -12.47 11.70
C LEU A 305 0.95 -11.38 10.73
N ALA A 306 1.33 -10.14 11.00
CA ALA A 306 1.00 -8.95 10.22
C ALA A 306 2.24 -8.37 9.51
N LEU A 307 3.00 -9.24 8.87
CA LEU A 307 4.30 -8.96 8.23
C LEU A 307 4.17 -8.92 6.70
N PRO A 308 5.15 -8.37 5.98
CA PRO A 308 5.28 -8.60 4.54
C PRO A 308 5.42 -10.08 4.20
N GLY A 309 4.93 -10.48 3.01
CA GLY A 309 4.84 -11.89 2.60
C GLY A 309 6.12 -12.70 2.76
N PRO A 310 7.29 -12.24 2.25
CA PRO A 310 8.55 -12.96 2.42
C PRO A 310 8.93 -13.18 3.89
N ALA A 311 8.78 -12.15 4.74
CA ALA A 311 9.09 -12.25 6.17
C ALA A 311 8.11 -13.18 6.92
N ALA A 312 6.83 -13.16 6.53
CA ALA A 312 5.85 -14.10 7.06
C ALA A 312 6.17 -15.54 6.64
N ALA A 313 6.61 -15.74 5.40
CA ALA A 313 7.01 -17.07 4.90
C ALA A 313 8.29 -17.59 5.57
N ASP A 314 9.24 -16.72 5.91
CA ASP A 314 10.45 -17.11 6.65
C ASP A 314 10.09 -17.66 8.03
N LEU A 315 9.13 -17.04 8.74
CA LEU A 315 8.68 -17.51 10.04
C LEU A 315 7.78 -18.74 9.95
N LEU A 316 6.89 -18.81 8.95
CA LEU A 316 5.94 -19.89 8.78
C LEU A 316 6.51 -21.13 8.11
N GLY A 317 7.55 -20.99 7.28
CA GLY A 317 8.11 -22.05 6.46
C GLY A 317 8.41 -23.35 7.22
N PRO A 318 9.02 -23.30 8.40
CA PRO A 318 9.25 -24.47 9.23
C PRO A 318 7.98 -25.22 9.67
N LEU A 319 6.85 -24.51 9.79
CA LEU A 319 5.56 -25.04 10.24
C LEU A 319 4.60 -25.33 9.09
N VAL A 320 4.81 -24.72 7.94
CA VAL A 320 3.97 -24.82 6.73
C VAL A 320 4.85 -25.13 5.52
N PRO A 321 5.25 -26.39 5.31
CA PRO A 321 6.19 -26.77 4.24
C PRO A 321 5.73 -26.35 2.82
N ALA A 322 4.42 -26.25 2.59
CA ALA A 322 3.88 -25.76 1.31
C ALA A 322 4.39 -24.34 0.93
N LEU A 323 4.69 -23.49 1.91
CA LEU A 323 5.25 -22.16 1.67
C LEU A 323 6.72 -22.19 1.17
N ALA A 324 7.45 -23.25 1.41
CA ALA A 324 8.78 -23.43 0.87
C ALA A 324 8.74 -23.65 -0.66
N GLN A 325 7.66 -24.21 -1.19
CA GLN A 325 7.46 -24.48 -2.62
C GLN A 325 6.86 -23.27 -3.36
N VAL A 326 6.03 -22.47 -2.69
CA VAL A 326 5.34 -21.31 -3.27
C VAL A 326 5.61 -20.08 -2.43
N ARG A 327 6.87 -19.66 -2.37
CA ARG A 327 7.30 -18.49 -1.60
C ARG A 327 6.63 -17.21 -2.14
N PRO A 328 6.08 -16.33 -1.28
CA PRO A 328 5.58 -15.03 -1.71
C PRO A 328 6.66 -14.22 -2.44
N GLU A 329 6.31 -13.65 -3.58
CA GLU A 329 7.21 -12.77 -4.31
C GLU A 329 7.54 -11.52 -3.48
N THR A 330 8.76 -11.03 -3.64
CA THR A 330 9.14 -9.73 -3.11
C THR A 330 8.30 -8.67 -3.82
N GLY A 331 7.58 -7.86 -3.07
CA GLY A 331 6.83 -6.73 -3.60
C GLY A 331 7.75 -5.68 -4.25
N ALA A 332 7.15 -4.71 -4.94
CA ALA A 332 7.91 -3.66 -5.58
C ALA A 332 8.67 -2.80 -4.56
N ASP A 333 9.93 -2.51 -4.86
CA ASP A 333 10.70 -1.48 -4.18
C ASP A 333 10.23 -0.11 -4.67
N VAL A 334 9.87 0.77 -3.73
CA VAL A 334 9.46 2.15 -4.02
C VAL A 334 10.35 3.10 -3.25
N VAL A 335 10.96 4.04 -3.95
CA VAL A 335 11.67 5.17 -3.35
C VAL A 335 10.78 6.41 -3.49
N LEU A 336 10.48 7.06 -2.39
CA LEU A 336 9.80 8.34 -2.36
C LEU A 336 10.82 9.45 -2.05
N ALA A 337 10.88 10.46 -2.91
CA ALA A 337 11.58 11.71 -2.65
C ALA A 337 10.53 12.78 -2.30
N THR A 338 10.60 13.31 -1.09
CA THR A 338 9.77 14.43 -0.65
C THR A 338 10.61 15.69 -0.67
N LEU A 339 10.17 16.72 -1.40
CA LEU A 339 10.77 18.04 -1.42
C LEU A 339 9.82 19.04 -0.78
N VAL A 340 10.32 19.84 0.15
CA VAL A 340 9.65 21.05 0.63
C VAL A 340 10.34 22.21 -0.03
N LEU A 341 9.58 23.01 -0.79
CA LEU A 341 10.06 24.05 -1.69
C LEU A 341 9.53 25.41 -1.26
N ASP A 342 10.35 26.44 -1.38
CA ASP A 342 9.92 27.85 -1.43
C ASP A 342 9.82 28.25 -2.91
N ALA A 343 8.62 28.11 -3.47
CA ALA A 343 8.38 28.25 -4.91
C ALA A 343 6.99 28.86 -5.19
N PRO A 344 6.81 30.18 -5.05
CA PRO A 344 5.52 30.86 -5.27
C PRO A 344 4.89 30.58 -6.64
N ALA A 345 5.70 30.23 -7.66
CA ALA A 345 5.20 29.84 -8.98
C ALA A 345 4.30 28.59 -8.94
N LEU A 346 4.35 27.81 -7.87
CA LEU A 346 3.50 26.63 -7.65
C LEU A 346 2.15 26.95 -6.98
N ASP A 347 1.90 28.17 -6.49
CA ASP A 347 0.64 28.57 -5.82
C ASP A 347 -0.58 28.35 -6.74
N ALA A 348 -0.41 28.56 -8.05
CA ALA A 348 -1.46 28.30 -9.04
C ALA A 348 -1.78 26.81 -9.23
N ALA A 349 -0.98 25.89 -8.68
CA ALA A 349 -1.04 24.45 -8.91
C ALA A 349 -1.16 24.08 -10.41
N PRO A 350 -0.17 24.40 -11.24
CA PRO A 350 -0.27 24.37 -12.71
C PRO A 350 -0.58 22.98 -13.28
N ARG A 351 -0.29 21.92 -12.53
CA ARG A 351 -0.59 20.52 -12.87
C ARG A 351 -1.52 19.85 -11.83
N GLY A 352 -2.36 20.65 -11.17
CA GLY A 352 -3.34 20.16 -10.21
C GLY A 352 -2.72 19.42 -9.03
N THR A 353 -3.33 18.29 -8.63
CA THR A 353 -2.92 17.52 -7.45
C THR A 353 -1.71 16.61 -7.69
N GLY A 354 -1.27 16.44 -8.93
CA GLY A 354 -0.12 15.60 -9.27
C GLY A 354 -0.12 15.13 -10.72
N VAL A 355 0.94 14.45 -11.09
CA VAL A 355 1.20 14.00 -12.45
C VAL A 355 1.62 12.53 -12.45
N LEU A 356 0.97 11.71 -13.25
CA LEU A 356 1.41 10.35 -13.58
C LEU A 356 2.30 10.40 -14.83
N VAL A 357 3.24 9.48 -14.95
CA VAL A 357 4.18 9.45 -16.06
C VAL A 357 3.90 8.23 -16.93
N ALA A 358 3.64 8.47 -18.21
CA ALA A 358 3.46 7.40 -19.20
C ALA A 358 4.81 6.79 -19.61
N PRO A 359 4.83 5.55 -20.11
CA PRO A 359 6.03 4.95 -20.67
C PRO A 359 6.64 5.81 -21.79
N GLY A 360 7.97 5.79 -21.91
CA GLY A 360 8.69 6.45 -22.99
C GLY A 360 8.85 7.97 -22.84
N VAL A 361 8.55 8.55 -21.69
CA VAL A 361 8.85 9.96 -21.41
C VAL A 361 10.33 10.11 -21.16
N ALA A 362 11.03 10.80 -22.08
CA ALA A 362 12.46 11.01 -21.98
C ALA A 362 12.81 12.00 -20.86
N GLY A 363 13.94 11.78 -20.17
CA GLY A 363 14.49 12.70 -19.18
C GLY A 363 13.79 12.71 -17.82
N VAL A 364 12.69 12.00 -17.63
CA VAL A 364 11.96 11.85 -16.35
C VAL A 364 12.12 10.43 -15.83
N ARG A 365 12.59 10.31 -14.60
CA ARG A 365 12.80 9.02 -13.92
C ARG A 365 11.67 8.68 -12.95
N ALA A 366 10.95 9.69 -12.45
CA ALA A 366 9.80 9.49 -11.59
C ALA A 366 8.64 8.83 -12.37
N LYS A 367 7.95 7.87 -11.74
CA LYS A 367 6.71 7.29 -12.27
C LYS A 367 5.48 8.12 -11.94
N ALA A 368 5.55 8.93 -10.88
CA ALA A 368 4.47 9.81 -10.45
C ALA A 368 5.03 10.95 -9.58
N LEU A 369 4.33 12.07 -9.59
CA LEU A 369 4.52 13.19 -8.69
C LEU A 369 3.18 13.52 -8.03
N THR A 370 3.17 13.69 -6.71
CA THR A 370 2.06 14.26 -5.94
C THR A 370 2.43 15.67 -5.51
N HIS A 371 1.62 16.66 -5.85
CA HIS A 371 1.71 18.02 -5.32
C HIS A 371 0.82 18.07 -4.07
N ALA A 372 1.39 17.72 -2.92
CA ALA A 372 0.63 17.45 -1.70
C ALA A 372 -0.10 18.70 -1.17
N THR A 373 0.52 19.87 -1.21
CA THR A 373 -0.12 21.16 -0.86
C THR A 373 -1.22 21.57 -1.84
N ALA A 374 -1.18 21.12 -3.09
CA ALA A 374 -2.28 21.32 -4.04
C ALA A 374 -3.39 20.28 -3.85
N LYS A 375 -3.06 19.11 -3.30
CA LYS A 375 -4.00 18.00 -3.05
C LYS A 375 -4.80 18.20 -1.77
N TRP A 376 -4.15 18.65 -0.69
CA TRP A 376 -4.72 18.77 0.64
C TRP A 376 -4.77 20.23 1.10
N ALA A 377 -5.99 20.76 1.34
CA ALA A 377 -6.21 22.14 1.74
C ALA A 377 -5.59 22.43 3.11
N TRP A 378 -5.70 21.49 4.06
CA TRP A 378 -5.08 21.62 5.38
C TRP A 378 -3.56 21.76 5.30
N LEU A 379 -2.90 20.98 4.42
CA LEU A 379 -1.44 21.04 4.29
C LEU A 379 -0.98 22.35 3.67
N ALA A 380 -1.73 22.88 2.68
CA ALA A 380 -1.47 24.20 2.13
C ALA A 380 -1.58 25.29 3.21
N ALA A 381 -2.59 25.21 4.08
CA ALA A 381 -2.77 26.15 5.18
C ALA A 381 -1.63 26.11 6.19
N VAL A 382 -1.15 24.90 6.54
CA VAL A 382 -0.01 24.72 7.48
C VAL A 382 1.31 25.14 6.85
N ALA A 383 1.52 24.84 5.55
CA ALA A 383 2.73 25.23 4.84
C ALA A 383 2.84 26.74 4.67
N GLY A 384 1.73 27.42 4.43
CA GLY A 384 1.68 28.85 4.11
C GLY A 384 1.92 29.13 2.63
N PRO A 385 1.71 30.38 2.19
CA PRO A 385 1.85 30.80 0.80
C PRO A 385 3.31 30.64 0.31
N GLY A 386 3.47 30.30 -0.96
CA GLY A 386 4.76 30.09 -1.60
C GLY A 386 5.48 28.79 -1.18
N ARG A 387 5.04 28.14 -0.12
CA ARG A 387 5.69 26.93 0.40
C ARG A 387 4.94 25.68 -0.05
N HIS A 388 5.63 24.81 -0.78
CA HIS A 388 5.03 23.64 -1.40
C HIS A 388 5.70 22.34 -0.98
N VAL A 389 4.87 21.29 -0.86
CA VAL A 389 5.31 19.92 -0.66
C VAL A 389 5.03 19.15 -1.94
N VAL A 390 6.08 18.63 -2.56
CA VAL A 390 5.99 17.72 -3.70
C VAL A 390 6.65 16.38 -3.36
N ARG A 391 6.01 15.30 -3.77
CA ARG A 391 6.50 13.95 -3.51
C ARG A 391 6.59 13.17 -4.82
N LEU A 392 7.80 12.74 -5.18
CA LEU A 392 8.06 11.95 -6.38
C LEU A 392 8.21 10.49 -5.99
N SER A 393 7.64 9.60 -6.80
CA SER A 393 7.69 8.16 -6.61
C SER A 393 8.56 7.53 -7.70
N TYR A 394 9.55 6.76 -7.27
CA TYR A 394 10.49 6.02 -8.10
C TYR A 394 10.35 4.52 -7.84
N GLY A 395 10.96 3.71 -8.66
CA GLY A 395 10.88 2.26 -8.59
C GLY A 395 9.90 1.75 -9.64
N GLN A 396 10.44 1.13 -10.66
CA GLN A 396 9.70 0.39 -11.66
C GLN A 396 9.90 -1.11 -11.41
N PRO A 397 8.96 -1.98 -11.83
CA PRO A 397 9.33 -3.33 -12.20
C PRO A 397 10.46 -3.18 -13.23
N ALA A 398 11.43 -4.09 -13.22
CA ALA A 398 12.57 -4.09 -14.12
C ALA A 398 12.12 -3.62 -15.51
N GLY A 399 12.69 -2.51 -15.98
CA GLY A 399 12.28 -1.88 -17.22
C GLY A 399 12.39 -2.83 -18.41
N PRO A 400 11.79 -2.51 -19.56
CA PRO A 400 11.92 -3.32 -20.76
C PRO A 400 13.41 -3.54 -21.08
N PRO A 401 13.76 -4.69 -21.68
CA PRO A 401 15.14 -4.96 -22.12
C PRO A 401 15.63 -3.79 -22.98
N GLY A 402 16.63 -3.03 -22.51
CA GLY A 402 17.15 -1.84 -23.19
C GLY A 402 17.26 -0.59 -22.33
N THR A 403 16.91 -0.62 -21.06
CA THR A 403 17.30 0.44 -20.10
C THR A 403 18.83 0.45 -20.03
N ASP A 404 19.41 1.60 -20.34
CA ASP A 404 20.86 1.81 -20.32
C ASP A 404 21.43 1.38 -18.95
N PRO A 405 22.29 0.35 -18.89
CA PRO A 405 22.90 -0.11 -17.66
C PRO A 405 23.78 0.95 -16.98
N ALA A 406 24.10 2.05 -17.68
CA ALA A 406 24.84 3.19 -17.13
C ALA A 406 23.98 4.14 -16.29
N THR A 407 22.63 3.98 -16.25
CA THR A 407 21.78 4.83 -15.41
C THR A 407 21.81 4.36 -13.96
N PRO A 408 22.36 5.12 -13.00
CA PRO A 408 22.46 4.70 -11.61
C PRO A 408 21.09 4.30 -11.04
N ASP A 409 21.03 3.21 -10.26
CA ASP A 409 19.82 2.83 -9.56
C ASP A 409 19.42 3.94 -8.57
N ILE A 410 18.15 4.37 -8.63
CA ILE A 410 17.59 5.39 -7.71
C ILE A 410 17.80 5.00 -6.23
N ALA A 411 17.72 3.72 -5.92
CA ALA A 411 17.86 3.23 -4.55
C ALA A 411 19.28 3.39 -4.01
N GLY A 412 20.29 3.42 -4.90
CA GLY A 412 21.72 3.58 -4.56
C GLY A 412 22.17 5.04 -4.47
N LEU A 413 21.38 6.01 -4.96
CA LEU A 413 21.75 7.42 -4.90
C LEU A 413 21.87 7.93 -3.46
N SER A 414 22.78 8.85 -3.20
CA SER A 414 22.78 9.67 -1.98
C SER A 414 21.52 10.55 -1.92
N LEU A 415 21.23 11.14 -0.76
CA LEU A 415 20.10 12.06 -0.65
C LEU A 415 20.27 13.29 -1.54
N ALA A 416 21.50 13.82 -1.66
CA ALA A 416 21.80 14.97 -2.49
C ALA A 416 21.56 14.66 -3.98
N GLU A 417 22.10 13.55 -4.49
CA GLU A 417 21.89 13.10 -5.87
C GLU A 417 20.40 12.86 -6.18
N LEU A 418 19.68 12.21 -5.24
CA LEU A 418 18.24 12.00 -5.36
C LEU A 418 17.48 13.34 -5.39
N THR A 419 17.90 14.34 -4.60
CA THR A 419 17.29 15.68 -4.58
C THR A 419 17.46 16.36 -5.93
N THR A 420 18.66 16.33 -6.52
CA THR A 420 18.92 16.91 -7.86
C THR A 420 18.08 16.23 -8.94
N VAL A 421 17.98 14.90 -8.91
CA VAL A 421 17.10 14.14 -9.83
C VAL A 421 15.63 14.50 -9.63
N ALA A 422 15.17 14.54 -8.37
CA ALA A 422 13.78 14.82 -8.04
C ALA A 422 13.37 16.25 -8.41
N LEU A 423 14.27 17.22 -8.23
CA LEU A 423 14.03 18.62 -8.59
C LEU A 423 13.87 18.78 -10.11
N ARG A 424 14.77 18.16 -10.90
CA ARG A 424 14.67 18.17 -12.36
C ARG A 424 13.37 17.50 -12.85
N ASP A 425 13.03 16.34 -12.30
CA ASP A 425 11.80 15.64 -12.64
C ASP A 425 10.57 16.48 -12.25
N ALA A 426 10.59 17.13 -11.07
CA ALA A 426 9.53 18.01 -10.61
C ALA A 426 9.35 19.23 -11.53
N SER A 427 10.44 19.87 -11.95
CA SER A 427 10.39 20.98 -12.92
C SER A 427 9.69 20.57 -14.21
N THR A 428 10.09 19.44 -14.79
CA THR A 428 9.49 18.91 -16.02
C THR A 428 8.01 18.55 -15.82
N LEU A 429 7.67 17.85 -14.73
CA LEU A 429 6.33 17.35 -14.48
C LEU A 429 5.36 18.47 -14.09
N LEU A 430 5.81 19.49 -13.38
CA LEU A 430 4.97 20.62 -12.99
C LEU A 430 4.94 21.70 -14.08
N GLY A 431 5.91 21.69 -15.01
CA GLY A 431 6.04 22.72 -16.05
C GLY A 431 6.44 24.07 -15.49
N VAL A 432 7.25 24.07 -14.45
CA VAL A 432 7.78 25.25 -13.75
C VAL A 432 9.26 25.04 -13.53
N ASP A 433 10.08 26.00 -13.85
CA ASP A 433 11.51 25.95 -13.56
C ASP A 433 11.74 26.03 -12.06
N LEU A 434 12.33 24.98 -11.52
CA LEU A 434 12.70 24.85 -10.10
C LEU A 434 14.20 24.64 -10.00
N ASP A 435 14.83 25.31 -9.04
CA ASP A 435 16.26 25.21 -8.78
C ASP A 435 16.58 24.83 -7.33
N GLU A 436 17.84 24.49 -7.05
CA GLU A 436 18.27 24.00 -5.74
C GLU A 436 18.12 25.04 -4.62
N SER A 437 18.14 26.35 -4.93
CA SER A 437 18.00 27.41 -3.93
C SER A 437 16.60 27.45 -3.33
N GLN A 438 15.61 26.91 -4.04
CA GLN A 438 14.22 26.81 -3.58
C GLN A 438 13.96 25.60 -2.67
N VAL A 439 14.91 24.66 -2.55
CA VAL A 439 14.73 23.46 -1.72
C VAL A 439 15.00 23.81 -0.26
N LEU A 440 13.95 23.89 0.54
CA LEU A 440 14.08 24.11 1.98
C LEU A 440 14.59 22.85 2.69
N GLN A 441 14.07 21.69 2.32
CA GLN A 441 14.54 20.38 2.78
C GLN A 441 14.05 19.28 1.86
N ALA A 442 14.85 18.22 1.75
CA ALA A 442 14.49 16.99 1.07
C ALA A 442 14.53 15.80 2.04
N ALA A 443 13.70 14.78 1.77
CA ALA A 443 13.72 13.52 2.49
C ALA A 443 13.53 12.35 1.53
N ARG A 444 14.16 11.22 1.88
CA ARG A 444 14.00 9.94 1.19
C ARG A 444 13.32 8.92 2.08
N VAL A 445 12.30 8.27 1.54
CA VAL A 445 11.70 7.08 2.15
C VAL A 445 11.84 5.92 1.18
N ARG A 446 12.31 4.77 1.66
CA ARG A 446 12.36 3.54 0.88
C ARG A 446 11.41 2.52 1.46
N TRP A 447 10.50 2.05 0.64
CA TRP A 447 9.59 0.97 0.95
C TRP A 447 10.01 -0.26 0.13
N SER A 448 10.66 -1.20 0.78
CA SER A 448 10.89 -2.53 0.22
C SER A 448 9.67 -3.41 0.53
N GLN A 449 9.20 -4.17 -0.46
CA GLN A 449 8.09 -5.13 -0.30
C GLN A 449 6.72 -4.51 0.05
N SER A 450 6.52 -3.23 -0.26
CA SER A 450 5.30 -2.51 0.15
C SER A 450 4.06 -2.84 -0.69
N LEU A 451 4.25 -3.22 -1.93
CA LEU A 451 3.16 -3.48 -2.88
C LEU A 451 3.30 -4.90 -3.46
N PRO A 452 2.58 -5.90 -2.92
CA PRO A 452 2.57 -7.24 -3.47
C PRO A 452 2.07 -7.22 -4.93
N LYS A 453 2.77 -7.93 -5.82
CA LYS A 453 2.34 -8.09 -7.21
C LYS A 453 1.20 -9.11 -7.23
N PRO A 454 0.02 -8.77 -7.77
CA PRO A 454 -1.11 -9.71 -7.86
C PRO A 454 -0.91 -10.69 -9.03
N SER A 455 0.10 -11.56 -8.92
CA SER A 455 0.44 -12.62 -9.88
C SER A 455 -0.24 -13.96 -9.52
N PRO A 456 -0.32 -14.93 -10.45
CA PRO A 456 -0.74 -16.29 -10.13
C PRO A 456 0.10 -16.96 -9.04
N ALA A 457 1.43 -16.76 -9.06
CA ALA A 457 2.34 -17.26 -8.04
C ALA A 457 2.05 -16.66 -6.67
N HIS A 458 1.79 -15.35 -6.61
CA HIS A 458 1.37 -14.67 -5.38
C HIS A 458 0.06 -15.25 -4.82
N ARG A 459 -0.94 -15.49 -5.69
CA ARG A 459 -2.21 -16.12 -5.25
C ARG A 459 -1.99 -17.51 -4.66
N ALA A 460 -1.14 -18.33 -5.27
CA ALA A 460 -0.79 -19.64 -4.77
C ALA A 460 -0.11 -19.55 -3.39
N ALA A 461 0.81 -18.61 -3.19
CA ALA A 461 1.47 -18.39 -1.91
C ALA A 461 0.48 -17.95 -0.81
N VAL A 462 -0.45 -17.05 -1.13
CA VAL A 462 -1.52 -16.62 -0.20
C VAL A 462 -2.44 -17.78 0.15
N ALA A 463 -2.82 -18.62 -0.83
CA ALA A 463 -3.65 -19.79 -0.59
C ALA A 463 -2.93 -20.80 0.32
N ALA A 464 -1.65 -21.08 0.07
CA ALA A 464 -0.83 -21.96 0.91
C ALA A 464 -0.70 -21.44 2.34
N ALA A 465 -0.48 -20.14 2.52
CA ALA A 465 -0.37 -19.51 3.84
C ALA A 465 -1.70 -19.61 4.62
N ARG A 466 -2.83 -19.32 3.96
CA ARG A 466 -4.16 -19.43 4.58
C ARG A 466 -4.51 -20.86 4.96
N ALA A 467 -4.26 -21.82 4.07
CA ALA A 467 -4.47 -23.24 4.33
C ALA A 467 -3.59 -23.73 5.48
N GLY A 468 -2.30 -23.35 5.48
CA GLY A 468 -1.37 -23.69 6.57
C GLY A 468 -1.79 -23.07 7.90
N ALA A 469 -2.15 -21.77 7.92
CA ALA A 469 -2.62 -21.13 9.14
C ALA A 469 -3.89 -21.80 9.71
N ALA A 470 -4.81 -22.25 8.84
CA ALA A 470 -6.03 -22.95 9.27
C ALA A 470 -5.76 -24.31 9.96
N THR A 471 -4.61 -24.94 9.71
CA THR A 471 -4.21 -26.18 10.39
C THR A 471 -3.48 -25.95 11.72
N LEU A 472 -3.12 -24.70 12.02
CA LEU A 472 -2.35 -24.33 13.21
C LEU A 472 -3.25 -23.56 14.20
N PRO A 473 -3.69 -24.19 15.30
CA PRO A 473 -4.61 -23.57 16.24
C PRO A 473 -4.07 -22.25 16.79
N GLY A 474 -4.93 -21.22 16.85
CA GLY A 474 -4.58 -19.92 17.38
C GLY A 474 -3.68 -19.07 16.49
N LEU A 475 -3.45 -19.44 15.21
CA LEU A 475 -2.70 -18.65 14.25
C LEU A 475 -3.61 -17.89 13.28
N ALA A 476 -3.31 -16.62 13.05
CA ALA A 476 -3.87 -15.84 11.97
C ALA A 476 -2.78 -15.12 11.18
N VAL A 477 -3.02 -14.88 9.88
CA VAL A 477 -2.13 -14.13 9.00
C VAL A 477 -2.92 -12.98 8.39
N CYS A 478 -2.37 -11.79 8.43
CA CYS A 478 -2.99 -10.59 7.84
C CYS A 478 -1.94 -9.67 7.19
N GLY A 479 -2.43 -8.62 6.52
CA GLY A 479 -1.60 -7.61 5.87
C GLY A 479 -1.82 -7.53 4.36
N SER A 480 -1.15 -6.56 3.73
CA SER A 480 -1.35 -6.24 2.30
C SER A 480 -1.07 -7.41 1.36
N TRP A 481 -0.12 -8.27 1.68
CA TRP A 481 0.19 -9.41 0.84
C TRP A 481 -0.91 -10.48 0.81
N VAL A 482 -1.72 -10.56 1.90
CA VAL A 482 -2.87 -11.46 2.00
C VAL A 482 -4.15 -10.81 1.48
N ALA A 483 -4.31 -9.51 1.78
CA ALA A 483 -5.53 -8.75 1.50
C ALA A 483 -5.56 -8.14 0.09
N GLY A 484 -4.38 -7.93 -0.51
CA GLY A 484 -4.21 -7.10 -1.70
C GLY A 484 -3.87 -5.63 -1.34
N ASN A 485 -3.64 -4.83 -2.38
CA ASN A 485 -3.26 -3.43 -2.23
C ASN A 485 -4.48 -2.57 -1.83
N GLY A 486 -4.28 -1.67 -0.90
CA GLY A 486 -5.26 -0.69 -0.45
C GLY A 486 -5.72 -0.89 0.99
N LEU A 487 -5.83 0.23 1.71
CA LEU A 487 -6.11 0.23 3.15
C LEU A 487 -7.46 -0.40 3.49
N ALA A 488 -8.49 -0.21 2.68
CA ALA A 488 -9.81 -0.80 2.93
C ALA A 488 -9.77 -2.33 2.96
N ALA A 489 -9.07 -2.95 2.00
CA ALA A 489 -8.91 -4.40 1.96
C ALA A 489 -8.08 -4.90 3.15
N VAL A 490 -7.01 -4.18 3.51
CA VAL A 490 -6.13 -4.53 4.64
C VAL A 490 -6.88 -4.46 5.97
N VAL A 491 -7.65 -3.39 6.20
CA VAL A 491 -8.45 -3.21 7.42
C VAL A 491 -9.52 -4.30 7.53
N ALA A 492 -10.27 -4.55 6.45
CA ALA A 492 -11.31 -5.59 6.44
C ALA A 492 -10.74 -6.98 6.73
N GLN A 493 -9.63 -7.31 6.08
CA GLN A 493 -9.00 -8.63 6.24
C GLN A 493 -8.37 -8.79 7.63
N ALA A 494 -7.76 -7.74 8.20
CA ALA A 494 -7.21 -7.79 9.55
C ALA A 494 -8.30 -8.00 10.61
N ARG A 495 -9.46 -7.34 10.47
CA ARG A 495 -10.64 -7.57 11.31
C ARG A 495 -11.13 -9.02 11.21
N THR A 496 -11.27 -9.53 9.99
CA THR A 496 -11.70 -10.91 9.75
C THR A 496 -10.72 -11.92 10.35
N ALA A 497 -9.42 -11.70 10.18
CA ALA A 497 -8.37 -12.56 10.71
C ALA A 497 -8.38 -12.62 12.24
N ALA A 498 -8.52 -11.46 12.90
CA ALA A 498 -8.64 -11.39 14.35
C ALA A 498 -9.92 -12.02 14.88
N ALA A 499 -11.06 -11.81 14.21
CA ALA A 499 -12.35 -12.37 14.60
C ALA A 499 -12.39 -13.91 14.50
N ALA A 500 -11.63 -14.50 13.58
CA ALA A 500 -11.55 -15.94 13.39
C ALA A 500 -10.77 -16.67 14.52
N LEU A 501 -9.96 -15.92 15.30
CA LEU A 501 -9.24 -16.51 16.41
C LEU A 501 -10.17 -16.84 17.59
N PRO A 502 -10.02 -18.02 18.25
CA PRO A 502 -10.82 -18.37 19.40
C PRO A 502 -10.55 -17.45 20.59
N VAL A 503 -11.53 -17.25 21.47
CA VAL A 503 -11.26 -16.67 22.79
C VAL A 503 -10.70 -17.78 23.66
N PRO A 504 -9.49 -17.63 24.24
CA PRO A 504 -8.96 -18.61 25.17
C PRO A 504 -9.93 -18.77 26.36
N VAL A 505 -10.40 -19.98 26.61
CA VAL A 505 -11.17 -20.27 27.82
C VAL A 505 -10.17 -20.34 28.98
N GLU A 506 -10.29 -19.47 29.97
CA GLU A 506 -9.50 -19.63 31.20
C GLU A 506 -9.80 -21.02 31.76
N PRO A 507 -8.76 -21.80 32.11
CA PRO A 507 -9.00 -23.03 32.87
C PRO A 507 -9.67 -22.60 34.19
N THR A 508 -10.88 -23.06 34.40
CA THR A 508 -11.56 -22.91 35.68
C THR A 508 -10.60 -23.34 36.79
N ARG A 509 -10.18 -22.39 37.61
CA ARG A 509 -9.41 -22.67 38.83
C ARG A 509 -10.33 -23.52 39.71
N GLY A 510 -10.13 -24.85 39.67
CA GLY A 510 -10.70 -25.78 40.62
C GLY A 510 -10.05 -25.62 42.00
#